data_e84f68b7a252f27eae0b288070804eb6
#
_entry.id   e84f68b7a252f27eae0b288070804eb6
#
_cell.length_a   1.000
_cell.length_b   1.000
_cell.length_c   1.000
_cell.angle_alpha   90.00
_cell.angle_beta   90.00
_cell.angle_gamma   90.00
#
_symmetry.space_group_name_H-M   'P 1'
#
loop_
_entity.id
_entity.type
_entity.pdbx_description
1 polymer ?
#
loop_
_entity_poly.entity_id
_entity_poly.type
_entity_poly.pdbx_seq_one_letter_code
_entity_poly.pdbx_strand_id
1 'polypeptide(L)'
;MSKSKVTIKEIADMAGVSIATVSHVINRTRYVRPELVDKIEKIIVETGYQNKIADKERKLLVGRESTIVAVIPNIESTIYRDVVAYVKQLVSVQGYQFLVAITDNDLKEEAQVLAGLLVNKKVAGIIHAPVSDVATNYTKLIQSGVPFVCVERNILGSGIDSVEFRDREAIFKGADYLLASGHKNVLFFRESTDST
;
A
#
# COMPACT_ATOMS: atom_id res chain seq x y z
N MET A 1 9.55 -0.77 -36.77
CA MET A 1 10.61 0.17 -36.36
C MET A 1 10.91 -0.08 -34.89
N SER A 2 12.06 -0.65 -34.58
CA SER A 2 12.53 -0.91 -33.21
C SER A 2 12.77 0.44 -32.51
N LYS A 3 11.96 0.78 -31.50
CA LYS A 3 12.24 1.94 -30.63
C LYS A 3 13.54 1.64 -29.90
N SER A 4 14.61 2.42 -30.21
CA SER A 4 15.89 2.35 -29.51
C SER A 4 15.62 2.56 -28.01
N LYS A 5 16.11 1.61 -27.20
CA LYS A 5 15.90 1.63 -25.74
C LYS A 5 16.73 2.77 -25.14
N VAL A 6 16.10 3.90 -24.80
CA VAL A 6 16.73 5.04 -24.13
C VAL A 6 17.53 4.58 -22.89
N THR A 7 18.71 5.10 -22.68
CA THR A 7 19.63 4.76 -21.57
C THR A 7 19.73 5.91 -20.56
N ILE A 8 20.22 5.62 -19.34
CA ILE A 8 20.46 6.65 -18.32
C ILE A 8 21.48 7.70 -18.80
N LYS A 9 22.41 7.31 -19.66
CA LYS A 9 23.39 8.20 -20.28
C LYS A 9 22.69 9.19 -21.19
N GLU A 10 21.79 8.73 -22.05
CA GLU A 10 21.00 9.60 -22.94
C GLU A 10 20.10 10.56 -22.15
N ILE A 11 19.51 10.13 -21.02
CA ILE A 11 18.77 11.03 -20.12
C ILE A 11 19.71 12.11 -19.55
N ALA A 12 20.92 11.73 -19.13
CA ALA A 12 21.91 12.65 -18.60
C ALA A 12 22.37 13.68 -19.65
N ASP A 13 22.61 13.22 -20.90
CA ASP A 13 22.98 14.04 -22.02
C ASP A 13 21.85 15.03 -22.37
N MET A 14 20.60 14.59 -22.42
CA MET A 14 19.42 15.43 -22.68
C MET A 14 19.17 16.46 -21.56
N ALA A 15 19.43 16.10 -20.31
CA ALA A 15 19.29 16.99 -19.18
C ALA A 15 20.48 17.96 -19.02
N GLY A 16 21.63 17.68 -19.66
CA GLY A 16 22.88 18.43 -19.52
C GLY A 16 23.55 18.23 -18.16
N VAL A 17 23.46 17.01 -17.60
CA VAL A 17 23.99 16.69 -16.26
C VAL A 17 24.78 15.38 -16.28
N SER A 18 25.43 15.06 -15.16
CA SER A 18 26.13 13.77 -15.02
C SER A 18 25.13 12.61 -14.83
N ILE A 19 25.53 11.39 -15.20
CA ILE A 19 24.78 10.17 -14.93
C ILE A 19 24.51 10.01 -13.42
N ALA A 20 25.46 10.42 -12.57
CA ALA A 20 25.31 10.39 -11.13
C ALA A 20 24.17 11.30 -10.66
N THR A 21 24.02 12.48 -11.26
CA THR A 21 22.92 13.41 -10.94
C THR A 21 21.57 12.80 -11.29
N VAL A 22 21.43 12.19 -12.47
CA VAL A 22 20.19 11.47 -12.86
C VAL A 22 19.90 10.32 -11.90
N SER A 23 20.91 9.55 -11.52
CA SER A 23 20.79 8.46 -10.56
C SER A 23 20.34 8.96 -9.17
N HIS A 24 20.85 10.12 -8.72
CA HIS A 24 20.42 10.72 -7.45
C HIS A 24 18.96 11.19 -7.48
N VAL A 25 18.49 11.72 -8.61
CA VAL A 25 17.07 12.08 -8.78
C VAL A 25 16.19 10.84 -8.75
N ILE A 26 16.51 9.82 -9.54
CA ILE A 26 15.74 8.57 -9.62
C ILE A 26 15.66 7.87 -8.26
N ASN A 27 16.78 7.74 -7.56
CA ASN A 27 16.85 6.98 -6.29
C ASN A 27 16.65 7.87 -5.04
N ARG A 28 16.45 9.18 -5.20
CA ARG A 28 16.31 10.17 -4.10
C ARG A 28 17.41 10.07 -3.03
N THR A 29 18.65 9.79 -3.45
CA THR A 29 19.77 9.50 -2.54
C THR A 29 20.55 10.73 -2.09
N ARG A 30 20.42 11.86 -2.80
CA ARG A 30 21.03 13.15 -2.46
C ARG A 30 20.13 14.30 -2.87
N TYR A 31 20.32 15.45 -2.22
CA TYR A 31 19.66 16.68 -2.61
C TYR A 31 20.11 17.12 -4.03
N VAL A 32 19.13 17.37 -4.89
CA VAL A 32 19.28 17.99 -6.21
C VAL A 32 18.33 19.17 -6.26
N ARG A 33 18.75 20.26 -6.91
CA ARG A 33 17.94 21.47 -7.02
C ARG A 33 16.58 21.16 -7.67
N PRO A 34 15.46 21.73 -7.17
CA PRO A 34 14.12 21.40 -7.67
C PRO A 34 13.95 21.58 -9.17
N GLU A 35 14.48 22.68 -9.73
CA GLU A 35 14.36 22.94 -11.17
C GLU A 35 15.04 21.86 -12.03
N LEU A 36 16.10 21.25 -11.48
CA LEU A 36 16.82 20.20 -12.16
C LEU A 36 16.12 18.83 -11.99
N VAL A 37 15.47 18.63 -10.87
CA VAL A 37 14.60 17.46 -10.63
C VAL A 37 13.45 17.47 -11.62
N ASP A 38 12.71 18.59 -11.74
CA ASP A 38 11.59 18.74 -12.65
C ASP A 38 12.00 18.51 -14.11
N LYS A 39 13.17 19.06 -14.50
CA LYS A 39 13.72 18.87 -15.84
C LYS A 39 14.00 17.38 -16.14
N ILE A 40 14.64 16.69 -15.21
CA ILE A 40 15.01 15.28 -15.37
C ILE A 40 13.74 14.40 -15.38
N GLU A 41 12.80 14.63 -14.49
CA GLU A 41 11.52 13.88 -14.42
C GLU A 41 10.72 14.05 -15.69
N LYS A 42 10.66 15.26 -16.25
CA LYS A 42 10.01 15.53 -17.54
C LYS A 42 10.63 14.72 -18.69
N ILE A 43 11.96 14.70 -18.79
CA ILE A 43 12.68 13.91 -19.79
C ILE A 43 12.42 12.40 -19.61
N ILE A 44 12.39 11.92 -18.39
CA ILE A 44 12.08 10.51 -18.04
C ILE A 44 10.69 10.13 -18.54
N VAL A 45 9.69 11.01 -18.34
CA VAL A 45 8.31 10.80 -18.82
C VAL A 45 8.24 10.83 -20.35
N GLU A 46 8.81 11.87 -20.99
CA GLU A 46 8.76 12.05 -22.45
C GLU A 46 9.48 10.91 -23.21
N THR A 47 10.54 10.37 -22.64
CA THR A 47 11.31 9.28 -23.24
C THR A 47 10.76 7.88 -22.92
N GLY A 48 9.78 7.77 -22.00
CA GLY A 48 9.28 6.50 -21.47
C GLY A 48 10.31 5.72 -20.65
N TYR A 49 11.39 6.38 -20.20
CA TYR A 49 12.46 5.74 -19.42
C TYR A 49 11.96 5.22 -18.05
N GLN A 50 10.87 5.78 -17.52
CA GLN A 50 10.19 5.29 -16.33
C GLN A 50 9.82 3.81 -16.42
N ASN A 51 9.42 3.32 -17.62
CA ASN A 51 9.11 1.90 -17.82
C ASN A 51 10.35 1.01 -17.64
N LYS A 52 11.55 1.53 -17.97
CA LYS A 52 12.81 0.83 -17.73
C LYS A 52 13.23 0.81 -16.28
N ILE A 53 12.95 1.89 -15.55
CA ILE A 53 13.19 1.92 -14.09
C ILE A 53 12.32 0.87 -13.45
N ALA A 54 11.04 0.86 -13.74
CA ALA A 54 10.08 -0.13 -13.27
C ALA A 54 10.49 -1.56 -13.68
N ASP A 55 10.92 -1.80 -14.94
CA ASP A 55 11.40 -3.11 -15.41
C ASP A 55 12.69 -3.57 -14.72
N LYS A 56 13.59 -2.64 -14.35
CA LYS A 56 14.81 -2.97 -13.61
C LYS A 56 14.50 -3.32 -12.16
N GLU A 57 13.65 -2.54 -11.51
CA GLU A 57 13.15 -2.83 -10.16
C GLU A 57 12.39 -4.16 -10.15
N ARG A 58 11.53 -4.40 -11.14
CA ARG A 58 10.82 -5.66 -11.34
C ARG A 58 11.76 -6.86 -11.50
N LYS A 59 12.87 -6.74 -12.26
CA LYS A 59 13.87 -7.80 -12.41
C LYS A 59 14.68 -8.05 -11.13
N LEU A 60 14.89 -7.03 -10.31
CA LEU A 60 15.51 -7.16 -8.99
C LEU A 60 14.56 -7.85 -7.99
N LEU A 61 13.27 -7.62 -8.11
CA LEU A 61 12.23 -8.20 -7.27
C LEU A 61 11.89 -9.66 -7.67
N VAL A 62 11.91 -9.99 -8.97
CA VAL A 62 11.63 -11.34 -9.51
C VAL A 62 12.56 -12.44 -8.96
N GLY A 63 13.66 -12.07 -8.30
CA GLY A 63 14.62 -13.04 -7.70
C GLY A 63 14.38 -13.36 -6.22
N ARG A 64 13.60 -12.56 -5.47
CA ARG A 64 13.47 -12.73 -4.01
C ARG A 64 12.06 -12.60 -3.46
N GLU A 65 11.30 -11.60 -3.89
CA GLU A 65 10.03 -11.25 -3.27
C GLU A 65 9.08 -10.83 -4.40
N SER A 66 8.11 -11.65 -4.74
CA SER A 66 7.27 -11.38 -5.92
C SER A 66 5.78 -11.35 -5.64
N THR A 67 5.38 -11.54 -4.39
CA THR A 67 3.97 -11.68 -4.01
C THR A 67 3.54 -10.58 -3.05
N ILE A 68 2.48 -9.85 -3.41
CA ILE A 68 1.72 -9.01 -2.49
C ILE A 68 0.53 -9.82 -2.00
N VAL A 69 0.29 -9.83 -0.71
CA VAL A 69 -0.82 -10.58 -0.09
C VAL A 69 -1.78 -9.61 0.57
N ALA A 70 -3.06 -9.69 0.20
CA ALA A 70 -4.13 -9.07 0.98
C ALA A 70 -4.63 -10.07 2.03
N VAL A 71 -4.59 -9.68 3.29
CA VAL A 71 -5.17 -10.44 4.42
C VAL A 71 -6.40 -9.67 4.87
N ILE A 72 -7.58 -10.25 4.68
CA ILE A 72 -8.88 -9.61 4.91
C ILE A 72 -9.79 -10.48 5.75
N PRO A 73 -10.67 -9.88 6.57
CA PRO A 73 -11.58 -10.63 7.42
C PRO A 73 -12.60 -11.49 6.63
N ASN A 74 -13.15 -10.93 5.55
CA ASN A 74 -14.13 -11.65 4.73
C ASN A 74 -14.20 -11.04 3.31
N ILE A 75 -14.82 -11.73 2.39
CA ILE A 75 -15.03 -11.28 1.01
C ILE A 75 -16.45 -10.73 0.78
N GLU A 76 -17.31 -10.79 1.75
CA GLU A 76 -18.71 -10.34 1.65
C GLU A 76 -18.81 -8.82 1.73
N SER A 77 -17.93 -8.19 2.48
CA SER A 77 -17.82 -6.73 2.56
C SER A 77 -17.49 -6.13 1.19
N THR A 78 -18.30 -5.17 0.77
CA THR A 78 -18.05 -4.40 -0.47
C THR A 78 -16.71 -3.70 -0.45
N ILE A 79 -16.31 -3.17 0.72
CA ILE A 79 -15.04 -2.47 0.91
C ILE A 79 -13.87 -3.40 0.57
N TYR A 80 -13.85 -4.60 1.14
CA TYR A 80 -12.75 -5.55 0.90
C TYR A 80 -12.73 -6.07 -0.54
N ARG A 81 -13.89 -6.29 -1.16
CA ARG A 81 -13.98 -6.66 -2.58
C ARG A 81 -13.38 -5.58 -3.47
N ASP A 82 -13.71 -4.33 -3.21
CA ASP A 82 -13.22 -3.21 -4.01
C ASP A 82 -11.71 -3.03 -3.81
N VAL A 83 -11.21 -3.08 -2.57
CA VAL A 83 -9.77 -3.06 -2.27
C VAL A 83 -9.05 -4.17 -3.02
N VAL A 84 -9.53 -5.41 -2.93
CA VAL A 84 -8.94 -6.56 -3.63
C VAL A 84 -8.92 -6.35 -5.14
N ALA A 85 -10.03 -5.88 -5.73
CA ALA A 85 -10.13 -5.66 -7.17
C ALA A 85 -9.15 -4.60 -7.67
N TYR A 86 -9.10 -3.43 -7.02
CA TYR A 86 -8.19 -2.34 -7.39
C TYR A 86 -6.73 -2.70 -7.16
N VAL A 87 -6.41 -3.28 -6.01
CA VAL A 87 -5.03 -3.69 -5.70
C VAL A 87 -4.54 -4.72 -6.69
N LYS A 88 -5.34 -5.75 -7.00
CA LYS A 88 -5.00 -6.76 -8.02
C LYS A 88 -4.60 -6.11 -9.35
N GLN A 89 -5.36 -5.12 -9.80
CA GLN A 89 -5.07 -4.42 -11.05
C GLN A 89 -3.72 -3.68 -10.96
N LEU A 90 -3.50 -2.93 -9.89
CA LEU A 90 -2.29 -2.13 -9.69
C LEU A 90 -1.02 -3.00 -9.58
N VAL A 91 -1.05 -4.04 -8.73
CA VAL A 91 0.13 -4.87 -8.48
C VAL A 91 0.49 -5.76 -9.67
N SER A 92 -0.51 -6.18 -10.47
CA SER A 92 -0.29 -6.97 -11.68
C SER A 92 0.48 -6.18 -12.74
N VAL A 93 0.19 -4.90 -12.91
CA VAL A 93 0.93 -4.00 -13.82
C VAL A 93 2.38 -3.86 -13.39
N GLN A 94 2.65 -3.88 -12.09
CA GLN A 94 3.99 -3.82 -11.51
C GLN A 94 4.72 -5.17 -11.53
N GLY A 95 4.04 -6.25 -11.92
CA GLY A 95 4.62 -7.58 -12.07
C GLY A 95 4.69 -8.42 -10.82
N TYR A 96 4.01 -8.02 -9.77
CA TYR A 96 3.80 -8.83 -8.58
C TYR A 96 2.71 -9.88 -8.81
N GLN A 97 2.85 -11.01 -8.16
CA GLN A 97 1.72 -11.90 -7.91
C GLN A 97 0.82 -11.29 -6.83
N PHE A 98 -0.48 -11.53 -6.93
CA PHE A 98 -1.42 -11.09 -5.91
C PHE A 98 -2.18 -12.28 -5.36
N LEU A 99 -2.15 -12.42 -4.05
CA LEU A 99 -2.88 -13.43 -3.30
C LEU A 99 -3.82 -12.76 -2.30
N VAL A 100 -4.91 -13.45 -2.00
CA VAL A 100 -5.87 -13.03 -0.97
C VAL A 100 -5.99 -14.17 0.03
N ALA A 101 -5.83 -13.84 1.31
CA ALA A 101 -6.10 -14.72 2.44
C ALA A 101 -7.29 -14.17 3.21
N ILE A 102 -8.25 -15.01 3.48
CA ILE A 102 -9.47 -14.66 4.23
C ILE A 102 -9.33 -15.29 5.62
N THR A 103 -9.69 -14.56 6.66
CA THR A 103 -9.50 -14.96 8.08
C THR A 103 -10.81 -15.11 8.84
N ASP A 104 -11.95 -14.98 8.16
CA ASP A 104 -13.32 -15.16 8.68
C ASP A 104 -13.59 -14.42 10.01
N ASN A 105 -12.99 -13.25 10.21
CA ASN A 105 -13.00 -12.50 11.47
C ASN A 105 -12.43 -13.26 12.68
N ASP A 106 -11.67 -14.33 12.45
CA ASP A 106 -11.05 -15.11 13.52
C ASP A 106 -9.60 -14.66 13.75
N LEU A 107 -9.31 -14.14 14.94
CA LEU A 107 -7.98 -13.67 15.33
C LEU A 107 -6.93 -14.80 15.35
N LYS A 108 -7.33 -16.04 15.64
CA LYS A 108 -6.40 -17.19 15.66
C LYS A 108 -6.04 -17.59 14.24
N GLU A 109 -7.02 -17.61 13.34
CA GLU A 109 -6.77 -17.88 11.92
C GLU A 109 -5.92 -16.80 11.31
N GLU A 110 -6.22 -15.52 11.58
CA GLU A 110 -5.39 -14.38 11.16
C GLU A 110 -3.93 -14.55 11.62
N ALA A 111 -3.72 -14.89 12.90
CA ALA A 111 -2.38 -15.10 13.44
C ALA A 111 -1.64 -16.26 12.75
N GLN A 112 -2.33 -17.35 12.38
CA GLN A 112 -1.74 -18.47 11.64
C GLN A 112 -1.39 -18.08 10.21
N VAL A 113 -2.29 -17.39 9.51
CA VAL A 113 -2.05 -16.87 8.16
C VAL A 113 -0.83 -15.94 8.15
N LEU A 114 -0.80 -14.95 9.04
CA LEU A 114 0.33 -14.02 9.16
C LEU A 114 1.63 -14.75 9.47
N ALA A 115 1.64 -15.69 10.42
CA ALA A 115 2.83 -16.48 10.73
C ALA A 115 3.35 -17.25 9.51
N GLY A 116 2.44 -17.84 8.71
CA GLY A 116 2.80 -18.53 7.47
C GLY A 116 3.40 -17.59 6.41
N LEU A 117 2.86 -16.37 6.29
CA LEU A 117 3.37 -15.37 5.37
C LEU A 117 4.78 -14.88 5.75
N LEU A 118 5.04 -14.70 7.05
CA LEU A 118 6.33 -14.18 7.53
C LEU A 118 7.52 -15.13 7.30
N VAL A 119 7.28 -16.44 7.21
CA VAL A 119 8.33 -17.40 6.86
C VAL A 119 8.53 -17.56 5.36
N ASN A 120 7.62 -17.02 4.56
CA ASN A 120 7.68 -17.12 3.11
C ASN A 120 8.50 -15.97 2.51
N LYS A 121 9.75 -16.24 2.14
CA LYS A 121 10.68 -15.26 1.56
C LYS A 121 10.23 -14.63 0.22
N LYS A 122 9.11 -15.07 -0.36
CA LYS A 122 8.56 -14.52 -1.60
C LYS A 122 7.52 -13.43 -1.35
N VAL A 123 7.13 -13.19 -0.10
CA VAL A 123 6.20 -12.11 0.24
C VAL A 123 6.95 -10.78 0.21
N ALA A 124 6.54 -9.92 -0.71
CA ALA A 124 7.11 -8.58 -0.90
C ALA A 124 6.41 -7.53 -0.03
N GLY A 125 5.15 -7.77 0.32
CA GLY A 125 4.37 -6.89 1.17
C GLY A 125 2.99 -7.44 1.49
N ILE A 126 2.38 -6.88 2.52
CA ILE A 126 1.07 -7.31 3.01
C ILE A 126 0.14 -6.10 3.07
N ILE A 127 -1.06 -6.24 2.55
CA ILE A 127 -2.17 -5.31 2.75
C ILE A 127 -3.09 -6.00 3.76
N HIS A 128 -3.24 -5.42 4.92
CA HIS A 128 -3.86 -6.08 6.06
C HIS A 128 -5.08 -5.31 6.56
N ALA A 129 -6.24 -5.93 6.55
CA ALA A 129 -7.41 -5.45 7.27
C ALA A 129 -7.50 -6.20 8.61
N PRO A 130 -6.97 -5.64 9.70
CA PRO A 130 -6.79 -6.36 10.95
C PRO A 130 -8.13 -6.65 11.64
N VAL A 131 -8.27 -7.85 12.21
CA VAL A 131 -9.44 -8.24 13.02
C VAL A 131 -9.46 -7.49 14.35
N SER A 132 -8.29 -7.11 14.88
CA SER A 132 -8.14 -6.38 16.14
C SER A 132 -7.30 -5.11 15.95
N ASP A 133 -7.49 -4.11 16.80
CA ASP A 133 -6.65 -2.90 16.88
C ASP A 133 -5.54 -3.01 17.94
N VAL A 134 -5.45 -4.13 18.64
CA VAL A 134 -4.51 -4.36 19.73
C VAL A 134 -3.13 -4.74 19.21
N ALA A 135 -2.15 -3.86 19.35
CA ALA A 135 -0.79 -4.02 18.80
C ALA A 135 -0.08 -5.32 19.23
N THR A 136 -0.35 -5.84 20.42
CA THR A 136 0.28 -7.08 20.90
C THR A 136 -0.06 -8.31 20.06
N ASN A 137 -1.23 -8.31 19.39
CA ASN A 137 -1.64 -9.39 18.50
C ASN A 137 -0.77 -9.45 17.23
N TYR A 138 -0.13 -8.35 16.86
CA TYR A 138 0.64 -8.19 15.62
C TYR A 138 2.14 -8.02 15.84
N THR A 139 2.65 -8.28 17.05
CA THR A 139 4.06 -8.07 17.41
C THR A 139 5.02 -8.74 16.42
N LYS A 140 4.76 -9.98 16.02
CA LYS A 140 5.59 -10.71 15.05
C LYS A 140 5.60 -10.07 13.67
N LEU A 141 4.43 -9.60 13.22
CA LEU A 141 4.31 -8.89 11.93
C LEU A 141 5.09 -7.57 11.98
N ILE A 142 4.91 -6.77 13.03
CA ILE A 142 5.60 -5.50 13.23
C ILE A 142 7.13 -5.69 13.22
N GLN A 143 7.62 -6.73 13.88
CA GLN A 143 9.05 -7.02 14.00
C GLN A 143 9.66 -7.74 12.79
N SER A 144 8.84 -8.22 11.88
CA SER A 144 9.30 -9.05 10.75
C SER A 144 10.15 -8.31 9.73
N GLY A 145 9.97 -6.99 9.63
CA GLY A 145 10.54 -6.17 8.56
C GLY A 145 9.86 -6.36 7.19
N VAL A 146 8.82 -7.19 7.08
CA VAL A 146 8.00 -7.27 5.88
C VAL A 146 7.17 -5.98 5.78
N PRO A 147 7.24 -5.24 4.66
CA PRO A 147 6.42 -4.05 4.47
C PRO A 147 4.94 -4.40 4.55
N PHE A 148 4.18 -3.65 5.35
CA PHE A 148 2.74 -3.81 5.36
C PHE A 148 2.01 -2.49 5.65
N VAL A 149 0.77 -2.43 5.20
CA VAL A 149 -0.14 -1.31 5.39
C VAL A 149 -1.49 -1.84 5.88
N CYS A 150 -2.05 -1.17 6.87
CA CYS A 150 -3.39 -1.49 7.36
C CYS A 150 -4.46 -0.78 6.52
N VAL A 151 -5.61 -1.43 6.36
CA VAL A 151 -6.79 -0.89 5.67
C VAL A 151 -7.99 -0.96 6.59
N GLU A 152 -8.79 0.11 6.60
CA GLU A 152 -10.01 0.28 7.38
C GLU A 152 -9.77 0.44 8.88
N ARG A 153 -8.90 -0.35 9.47
CA ARG A 153 -8.58 -0.32 10.90
C ARG A 153 -7.10 -0.11 11.13
N ASN A 154 -6.75 0.75 12.06
CA ASN A 154 -5.38 0.99 12.49
C ASN A 154 -5.02 0.08 13.67
N ILE A 155 -3.76 -0.31 13.76
CA ILE A 155 -3.21 -0.99 14.94
C ILE A 155 -2.65 0.08 15.87
N LEU A 156 -3.37 0.36 16.94
CA LEU A 156 -3.11 1.48 17.84
C LEU A 156 -1.69 1.44 18.44
N GLY A 157 -1.01 2.57 18.38
CA GLY A 157 0.33 2.72 18.97
C GLY A 157 1.46 1.99 18.25
N SER A 158 1.21 1.38 17.10
CA SER A 158 2.21 0.61 16.35
C SER A 158 3.12 1.46 15.46
N GLY A 159 2.70 2.67 15.09
CA GLY A 159 3.39 3.50 14.09
C GLY A 159 3.30 2.98 12.66
N ILE A 160 2.39 2.06 12.39
CA ILE A 160 2.17 1.46 11.07
C ILE A 160 1.31 2.38 10.23
N ASP A 161 1.63 2.47 8.94
CA ASP A 161 0.82 3.19 7.99
C ASP A 161 -0.56 2.54 7.81
N SER A 162 -1.62 3.36 7.79
CA SER A 162 -2.98 2.90 7.60
C SER A 162 -3.76 3.77 6.61
N VAL A 163 -4.70 3.15 5.93
CA VAL A 163 -5.70 3.82 5.09
C VAL A 163 -7.05 3.61 5.74
N GLU A 164 -7.60 4.67 6.34
CA GLU A 164 -8.81 4.63 7.14
C GLU A 164 -9.89 5.54 6.56
N PHE A 165 -11.15 5.20 6.81
CA PHE A 165 -12.26 6.11 6.59
C PHE A 165 -12.37 7.08 7.77
N ARG A 166 -12.83 8.30 7.52
CA ARG A 166 -13.10 9.28 8.57
C ARG A 166 -14.50 9.07 9.20
N ASP A 167 -14.79 7.84 9.58
CA ASP A 167 -16.13 7.45 10.08
C ASP A 167 -16.56 8.24 11.28
N ARG A 168 -15.65 8.48 12.23
CA ARG A 168 -15.94 9.28 13.43
C ARG A 168 -16.40 10.70 13.05
N GLU A 169 -15.70 11.34 12.12
CA GLU A 169 -16.04 12.69 11.66
C GLU A 169 -17.37 12.69 10.89
N ALA A 170 -17.61 11.67 10.07
CA ALA A 170 -18.84 11.52 9.30
C ALA A 170 -20.04 11.29 10.22
N ILE A 171 -19.92 10.41 11.22
CA ILE A 171 -20.97 10.13 12.20
C ILE A 171 -21.24 11.38 13.05
N PHE A 172 -20.21 12.09 13.50
CA PHE A 172 -20.37 13.33 14.25
C PHE A 172 -21.17 14.37 13.44
N LYS A 173 -20.82 14.60 12.17
CA LYS A 173 -21.53 15.52 11.30
C LYS A 173 -22.96 15.10 11.06
N GLY A 174 -23.22 13.81 10.89
CA GLY A 174 -24.57 13.27 10.74
C GLY A 174 -25.44 13.49 11.98
N ALA A 175 -24.88 13.23 13.16
CA ALA A 175 -25.58 13.47 14.44
C ALA A 175 -25.85 14.97 14.65
N ASP A 176 -24.86 15.81 14.41
CA ASP A 176 -25.00 17.29 14.53
C ASP A 176 -26.07 17.82 13.58
N TYR A 177 -26.10 17.35 12.33
CA TYR A 177 -27.13 17.69 11.37
C TYR A 177 -28.58 17.34 11.87
N LEU A 178 -28.75 16.13 12.42
CA LEU A 178 -30.02 15.69 12.96
C LEU A 178 -30.48 16.57 14.14
N LEU A 179 -29.57 16.86 15.07
CA LEU A 179 -29.83 17.72 16.23
C LEU A 179 -30.16 19.15 15.80
N ALA A 180 -29.41 19.72 14.88
CA ALA A 180 -29.63 21.05 14.33
C ALA A 180 -30.97 21.14 13.55
N SER A 181 -31.44 20.04 12.98
CA SER A 181 -32.73 19.93 12.31
C SER A 181 -33.91 19.77 13.30
N GLY A 182 -33.66 19.80 14.60
CA GLY A 182 -34.68 19.78 15.66
C GLY A 182 -35.07 18.39 16.16
N HIS A 183 -34.38 17.33 15.73
CA HIS A 183 -34.58 15.98 16.26
C HIS A 183 -34.09 15.89 17.70
N LYS A 184 -34.94 15.49 18.65
CA LYS A 184 -34.60 15.37 20.08
C LYS A 184 -34.24 13.94 20.48
N ASN A 185 -34.73 12.96 19.72
CA ASN A 185 -34.46 11.54 19.95
C ASN A 185 -33.81 10.96 18.72
N VAL A 186 -32.54 10.52 18.88
CA VAL A 186 -31.75 9.90 17.83
C VAL A 186 -31.37 8.51 18.29
N LEU A 187 -31.66 7.52 17.46
CA LEU A 187 -31.30 6.13 17.72
C LEU A 187 -30.13 5.75 16.81
N PHE A 188 -29.07 5.22 17.41
CA PHE A 188 -27.88 4.78 16.71
C PHE A 188 -27.75 3.25 16.79
N PHE A 189 -27.69 2.60 15.63
CA PHE A 189 -27.45 1.17 15.53
C PHE A 189 -26.00 0.95 15.11
N ARG A 190 -25.30 0.08 15.81
CA ARG A 190 -23.95 -0.37 15.43
C ARG A 190 -23.86 -1.89 15.56
N GLU A 191 -22.97 -2.46 14.81
CA GLU A 191 -22.57 -3.85 15.00
C GLU A 191 -21.86 -4.01 16.36
N SER A 192 -22.03 -5.16 17.01
CA SER A 192 -21.33 -5.47 18.27
C SER A 192 -19.82 -5.46 18.05
N THR A 193 -19.09 -4.78 18.93
CA THR A 193 -17.63 -4.81 18.93
C THR A 193 -17.06 -5.98 19.74
N ASP A 194 -17.93 -6.81 20.30
CA ASP A 194 -17.55 -7.99 21.06
C ASP A 194 -17.19 -9.13 20.10
N SER A 195 -15.99 -9.02 19.51
CA SER A 195 -15.29 -10.20 19.02
C SER A 195 -14.72 -10.89 20.26
N THR A 196 -15.45 -11.91 20.69
CA THR A 196 -15.02 -12.86 21.75
C THR A 196 -13.67 -13.49 21.45
#